data_d08fce84930257ea88674ebdcdf45ba6
#
_entry.id   d08fce84930257ea88674ebdcdf45ba6
#
_cell.length_a   1.000
_cell.length_b   1.000
_cell.length_c   1.000
_cell.angle_alpha   90.00
_cell.angle_beta   90.00
_cell.angle_gamma   90.00
#
_symmetry.space_group_name_H-M   'P 1'
#
loop_
_entity.id
_entity.type
_entity.pdbx_description
1 polymer ?
#
loop_
_entity_poly.entity_id
_entity_poly.type
_entity_poly.pdbx_seq_one_letter_code
_entity_poly.pdbx_strand_id
1 'polypeptide(L)'
;DMGLDDDLDNLEINAEQEDKGDVTESEADDTPIVRFVNKVLLDAINKKASDIHFEPYEKKFSVRFRMDGVLQEMSSPPVNLAPRISARLKVMSRMDISERRIPQDGRIKMQLSKNRAIDFRVNTLPTLWGEKIVLRILDPTSAQLGIDALGYEEDQKKLYMDALSKPYGMILVTGPTGSGKTVSLYTGLNILNTPDRNISTAEDPAEINLTGINQVNVNPKVGLTFANALRAFLRQD
;
A
#
# COMPACT_ATOMS: atom_id res chain seq x y z
N ASP A 1 -3.33 22.04 -21.31
CA ASP A 1 -4.73 22.20 -20.88
C ASP A 1 -5.54 21.08 -21.47
N MET A 2 -5.58 19.94 -20.86
CA MET A 2 -6.54 18.89 -21.20
C MET A 2 -7.13 18.37 -19.89
N GLY A 3 -8.45 18.56 -19.82
CA GLY A 3 -9.48 18.13 -18.91
C GLY A 3 -9.19 16.94 -17.99
N LEU A 4 -8.54 17.21 -16.85
CA LEU A 4 -8.39 16.27 -15.73
C LEU A 4 -9.37 16.57 -14.57
N ASP A 5 -10.23 17.58 -14.75
CA ASP A 5 -11.19 17.95 -13.71
C ASP A 5 -12.46 17.08 -13.68
N ASP A 6 -12.82 16.43 -14.80
CA ASP A 6 -14.04 15.60 -14.89
C ASP A 6 -13.84 14.15 -14.39
N ASP A 7 -12.60 13.66 -14.28
CA ASP A 7 -12.32 12.29 -13.82
C ASP A 7 -12.26 12.13 -12.28
N LEU A 8 -12.24 13.23 -11.54
CA LEU A 8 -12.11 13.19 -10.07
C LEU A 8 -13.42 12.80 -9.36
N ASP A 9 -14.56 13.03 -10.01
CA ASP A 9 -15.87 12.72 -9.43
C ASP A 9 -16.26 11.23 -9.61
N ASN A 10 -15.55 10.48 -10.46
CA ASN A 10 -15.81 9.07 -10.76
C ASN A 10 -14.83 8.07 -10.11
N LEU A 11 -13.96 8.53 -9.21
CA LEU A 11 -13.07 7.64 -8.46
C LEU A 11 -13.85 6.93 -7.36
N GLU A 12 -14.34 5.73 -7.65
CA GLU A 12 -14.92 4.85 -6.64
C GLU A 12 -13.83 4.38 -5.67
N ILE A 13 -13.83 4.95 -4.48
CA ILE A 13 -13.07 4.43 -3.35
C ILE A 13 -13.94 3.34 -2.73
N ASN A 14 -13.73 2.09 -3.16
CA ASN A 14 -14.43 0.95 -2.58
C ASN A 14 -13.94 0.70 -1.15
N ALA A 15 -14.64 1.27 -0.18
CA ALA A 15 -14.67 0.74 1.16
C ALA A 15 -15.61 -0.46 1.14
N GLU A 16 -15.08 -1.68 1.21
CA GLU A 16 -15.91 -2.87 1.43
C GLU A 16 -16.73 -2.66 2.70
N GLN A 17 -18.05 -2.76 2.56
CA GLN A 17 -19.00 -2.55 3.65
C GLN A 17 -18.87 -3.67 4.68
N GLU A 18 -18.54 -3.31 5.93
CA GLU A 18 -19.03 -3.99 7.12
C GLU A 18 -19.12 -3.01 8.29
N ASP A 19 -20.33 -2.95 8.77
CA ASP A 19 -20.94 -2.58 10.06
C ASP A 19 -20.59 -1.31 10.83
N LYS A 20 -21.67 -0.67 11.27
CA LYS A 20 -21.86 0.66 11.82
C LYS A 20 -21.32 0.83 13.24
N GLY A 21 -20.56 1.88 13.45
CA GLY A 21 -20.38 2.55 14.74
C GLY A 21 -20.48 4.06 14.57
N ASP A 22 -21.42 4.62 15.30
CA ASP A 22 -21.90 6.00 15.29
C ASP A 22 -20.82 7.01 15.64
N VAL A 23 -20.30 7.76 14.67
CA VAL A 23 -19.55 9.03 14.88
C VAL A 23 -19.77 9.92 13.65
N THR A 24 -20.03 11.19 13.90
CA THR A 24 -20.37 12.24 12.94
C THR A 24 -19.50 12.28 11.68
N GLU A 25 -19.96 11.61 10.64
CA GLU A 25 -19.40 11.58 9.28
C GLU A 25 -19.38 12.95 8.58
N SER A 26 -20.09 13.95 9.13
CA SER A 26 -20.35 15.22 8.44
C SER A 26 -19.13 16.13 8.27
N GLU A 27 -18.06 15.96 9.05
CA GLU A 27 -16.83 16.78 8.90
C GLU A 27 -15.78 16.17 7.95
N ALA A 28 -15.87 14.88 7.68
CA ALA A 28 -14.95 14.17 6.78
C ALA A 28 -15.41 14.24 5.32
N ASP A 29 -16.69 14.51 5.06
CA ASP A 29 -17.31 14.56 3.73
C ASP A 29 -17.41 15.98 3.13
N ASP A 30 -16.62 16.92 3.64
CA ASP A 30 -16.49 18.24 3.01
C ASP A 30 -15.85 18.08 1.63
N THR A 31 -16.64 18.30 0.58
CA THR A 31 -16.24 18.09 -0.82
C THR A 31 -14.87 18.70 -1.17
N PRO A 32 -14.49 19.92 -0.71
CA PRO A 32 -13.16 20.45 -0.96
C PRO A 32 -12.03 19.65 -0.32
N ILE A 33 -12.21 19.09 0.88
CA ILE A 33 -11.23 18.25 1.57
C ILE A 33 -11.06 16.91 0.84
N VAL A 34 -12.18 16.30 0.44
CA VAL A 34 -12.19 15.06 -0.33
C VAL A 34 -11.41 15.24 -1.63
N ARG A 35 -11.72 16.28 -2.39
CA ARG A 35 -11.02 16.62 -3.65
C ARG A 35 -9.54 16.87 -3.42
N PHE A 36 -9.18 17.62 -2.38
CA PHE A 36 -7.79 17.89 -2.06
C PHE A 36 -7.02 16.61 -1.75
N VAL A 37 -7.54 15.74 -0.88
CA VAL A 37 -6.89 14.47 -0.53
C VAL A 37 -6.74 13.58 -1.76
N ASN A 38 -7.80 13.39 -2.54
CA ASN A 38 -7.77 12.58 -3.75
C ASN A 38 -6.74 13.11 -4.76
N LYS A 39 -6.70 14.43 -4.97
CA LYS A 39 -5.70 15.06 -5.84
C LYS A 39 -4.27 14.80 -5.35
N VAL A 40 -4.00 14.94 -4.06
CA VAL A 40 -2.68 14.67 -3.49
C VAL A 40 -2.27 13.21 -3.73
N LEU A 41 -3.18 12.26 -3.53
CA LEU A 41 -2.89 10.83 -3.77
C LEU A 41 -2.58 10.56 -5.24
N LEU A 42 -3.38 11.10 -6.14
CA LEU A 42 -3.17 10.95 -7.60
C LEU A 42 -1.87 11.61 -8.05
N ASP A 43 -1.59 12.82 -7.60
CA ASP A 43 -0.35 13.53 -7.94
C ASP A 43 0.89 12.74 -7.48
N ALA A 44 0.83 12.13 -6.30
CA ALA A 44 1.91 11.30 -5.79
C ALA A 44 2.12 10.04 -6.64
N ILE A 45 1.05 9.37 -7.05
CA ILE A 45 1.12 8.22 -7.96
C ILE A 45 1.74 8.62 -9.30
N ASN A 46 1.25 9.70 -9.90
CA ASN A 46 1.72 10.20 -11.21
C ASN A 46 3.20 10.62 -11.17
N LYS A 47 3.64 11.18 -10.04
CA LYS A 47 5.05 11.58 -9.81
C LYS A 47 5.93 10.41 -9.37
N LYS A 48 5.39 9.19 -9.28
CA LYS A 48 6.10 7.99 -8.82
C LYS A 48 6.74 8.15 -7.45
N ALA A 49 6.06 8.87 -6.55
CA ALA A 49 6.49 9.00 -5.18
C ALA A 49 6.41 7.65 -4.46
N SER A 50 7.32 7.40 -3.53
CA SER A 50 7.29 6.23 -2.66
C SER A 50 6.42 6.46 -1.42
N ASP A 51 6.45 7.67 -0.89
CA ASP A 51 5.73 8.02 0.35
C ASP A 51 5.14 9.43 0.25
N ILE A 52 4.01 9.63 0.92
CA ILE A 52 3.35 10.92 1.12
C ILE A 52 3.35 11.23 2.61
N HIS A 53 3.83 12.41 2.97
CA HIS A 53 3.87 12.89 4.35
C HIS A 53 2.92 14.07 4.53
N PHE A 54 1.95 13.94 5.41
CA PHE A 54 1.10 15.02 5.90
C PHE A 54 1.60 15.41 7.29
N GLU A 55 2.13 16.62 7.43
CA GLU A 55 2.89 17.01 8.61
C GLU A 55 2.39 18.33 9.21
N PRO A 56 1.77 18.28 10.41
CA PRO A 56 1.39 19.47 11.15
C PRO A 56 2.57 20.07 11.89
N TYR A 57 2.72 21.37 11.78
CA TYR A 57 3.64 22.21 12.55
C TYR A 57 2.87 23.35 13.20
N GLU A 58 3.51 24.12 14.08
CA GLU A 58 2.87 25.21 14.81
C GLU A 58 2.12 26.19 13.91
N LYS A 59 2.75 26.62 12.84
CA LYS A 59 2.24 27.66 11.92
C LYS A 59 2.08 27.20 10.48
N LYS A 60 2.29 25.90 10.23
CA LYS A 60 2.31 25.35 8.89
C LYS A 60 1.76 23.94 8.90
N PHE A 61 1.03 23.59 7.85
CA PHE A 61 0.73 22.22 7.51
C PHE A 61 1.40 21.89 6.18
N SER A 62 2.27 20.89 6.14
CA SER A 62 3.09 20.58 4.97
C SER A 62 2.73 19.21 4.41
N VAL A 63 2.56 19.15 3.09
CA VAL A 63 2.44 17.89 2.34
C VAL A 63 3.70 17.70 1.53
N ARG A 64 4.45 16.63 1.83
CA ARG A 64 5.71 16.31 1.16
C ARG A 64 5.64 14.94 0.50
N PHE A 65 6.24 14.81 -0.66
CA PHE A 65 6.44 13.53 -1.35
C PHE A 65 7.89 13.09 -1.23
N ARG A 66 8.09 11.80 -1.04
CA ARG A 66 9.42 11.20 -1.20
C ARG A 66 9.53 10.71 -2.63
N MET A 67 10.44 11.29 -3.39
CA MET A 67 10.75 10.92 -4.76
C MET A 67 12.25 10.64 -4.85
N ASP A 68 12.61 9.46 -5.34
CA ASP A 68 14.01 9.01 -5.42
C ASP A 68 14.79 9.16 -4.09
N GLY A 69 14.12 8.84 -2.99
CA GLY A 69 14.68 8.94 -1.64
C GLY A 69 14.67 10.33 -1.01
N VAL A 70 14.35 11.39 -1.76
CA VAL A 70 14.37 12.79 -1.31
C VAL A 70 12.96 13.29 -1.02
N LEU A 71 12.76 13.93 0.14
CA LEU A 71 11.50 14.59 0.49
C LEU A 71 11.43 15.99 -0.14
N GLN A 72 10.34 16.25 -0.87
CA GLN A 72 10.05 17.53 -1.49
C GLN A 72 8.67 18.03 -1.06
N GLU A 73 8.55 19.31 -0.72
CA GLU A 73 7.28 19.92 -0.40
C GLU A 73 6.46 20.15 -1.66
N MET A 74 5.24 19.63 -1.67
CA MET A 74 4.34 19.72 -2.82
C MET A 74 3.22 20.73 -2.59
N SER A 75 2.74 20.85 -1.36
CA SER A 75 1.74 21.84 -1.00
C SER A 75 1.78 22.16 0.50
N SER A 76 1.23 23.31 0.85
CA SER A 76 1.09 23.76 2.23
C SER A 76 -0.32 24.34 2.43
N PRO A 77 -1.34 23.49 2.63
CA PRO A 77 -2.69 23.97 2.86
C PRO A 77 -2.78 24.73 4.19
N PRO A 78 -3.83 25.54 4.38
CA PRO A 78 -4.04 26.26 5.63
C PRO A 78 -4.05 25.35 6.85
N VAL A 79 -3.40 25.76 7.94
CA VAL A 79 -3.22 24.96 9.17
C VAL A 79 -4.56 24.55 9.78
N ASN A 80 -5.59 25.38 9.68
CA ASN A 80 -6.92 25.10 10.19
C ASN A 80 -7.62 23.93 9.48
N LEU A 81 -7.14 23.50 8.31
CA LEU A 81 -7.65 22.33 7.59
C LEU A 81 -6.97 21.02 8.02
N ALA A 82 -5.86 21.08 8.76
CA ALA A 82 -5.11 19.89 9.18
C ALA A 82 -5.98 18.84 9.89
N PRO A 83 -6.86 19.20 10.88
CA PRO A 83 -7.70 18.20 11.55
C PRO A 83 -8.68 17.50 10.60
N ARG A 84 -9.25 18.24 9.63
CA ARG A 84 -10.19 17.67 8.66
C ARG A 84 -9.49 16.75 7.66
N ILE A 85 -8.31 17.13 7.18
CA ILE A 85 -7.48 16.30 6.29
C ILE A 85 -7.08 15.01 7.02
N SER A 86 -6.65 15.11 8.28
CA SER A 86 -6.31 13.95 9.11
C SER A 86 -7.52 13.04 9.33
N ALA A 87 -8.68 13.60 9.66
CA ALA A 87 -9.91 12.84 9.82
C ALA A 87 -10.29 12.10 8.53
N ARG A 88 -10.21 12.77 7.37
CA ARG A 88 -10.51 12.14 6.08
C ARG A 88 -9.57 10.97 5.79
N LEU A 89 -8.26 11.12 6.00
CA LEU A 89 -7.28 10.06 5.81
C LEU A 89 -7.53 8.87 6.75
N LYS A 90 -7.94 9.14 8.00
CA LYS A 90 -8.28 8.09 8.98
C LYS A 90 -9.54 7.34 8.57
N VAL A 91 -10.58 8.03 8.11
CA VAL A 91 -11.80 7.39 7.55
C VAL A 91 -11.45 6.48 6.38
N MET A 92 -10.70 6.99 5.41
CA MET A 92 -10.27 6.22 4.24
C MET A 92 -9.44 5.00 4.61
N SER A 93 -8.71 5.06 5.73
CA SER A 93 -7.83 4.00 6.24
C SER A 93 -8.51 3.06 7.23
N ARG A 94 -9.80 3.29 7.54
CA ARG A 94 -10.58 2.55 8.56
C ARG A 94 -9.96 2.63 9.95
N MET A 95 -9.44 3.79 10.32
CA MET A 95 -8.90 4.08 11.64
C MET A 95 -9.94 4.75 12.51
N ASP A 96 -9.75 4.67 13.84
CA ASP A 96 -10.56 5.42 14.81
C ASP A 96 -10.24 6.91 14.73
N ILE A 97 -11.23 7.71 14.32
CA ILE A 97 -11.09 9.17 14.19
C ILE A 97 -11.02 9.84 15.56
N SER A 98 -11.67 9.27 16.56
CA SER A 98 -11.74 9.82 17.91
C SER A 98 -10.43 9.65 18.67
N GLU A 99 -9.66 8.58 18.39
CA GLU A 99 -8.37 8.35 19.02
C GLU A 99 -7.25 9.12 18.32
N ARG A 100 -6.65 10.07 19.03
CA ARG A 100 -5.60 10.96 18.52
C ARG A 100 -4.32 10.92 19.35
N ARG A 101 -4.28 10.08 20.38
CA ARG A 101 -3.19 10.03 21.37
C ARG A 101 -2.19 8.92 21.13
N ILE A 102 -2.54 7.94 20.31
CA ILE A 102 -1.70 6.79 19.99
C ILE A 102 -1.54 6.62 18.48
N PRO A 103 -0.42 6.02 18.01
CA PRO A 103 -0.26 5.67 16.61
C PRO A 103 -1.31 4.64 16.17
N GLN A 104 -1.74 4.76 14.92
CA GLN A 104 -2.64 3.80 14.27
C GLN A 104 -2.07 3.42 12.90
N ASP A 105 -2.37 2.20 12.48
CA ASP A 105 -2.04 1.68 11.16
C ASP A 105 -3.31 1.32 10.41
N GLY A 106 -3.32 1.59 9.10
CA GLY A 106 -4.44 1.28 8.24
C GLY A 106 -4.02 1.15 6.78
N ARG A 107 -5.01 0.94 5.91
CA ARG A 107 -4.81 0.81 4.48
C ARG A 107 -5.87 1.58 3.71
N ILE A 108 -5.47 2.17 2.59
CA ILE A 108 -6.36 2.75 1.60
C ILE A 108 -6.16 1.96 0.31
N LYS A 109 -7.27 1.57 -0.34
CA LYS A 109 -7.25 1.03 -1.70
C LYS A 109 -7.92 2.03 -2.62
N MET A 110 -7.18 2.51 -3.61
CA MET A 110 -7.68 3.45 -4.60
C MET A 110 -7.77 2.77 -5.96
N GLN A 111 -8.98 2.71 -6.51
CA GLN A 111 -9.21 2.19 -7.85
C GLN A 111 -8.99 3.31 -8.86
N LEU A 112 -8.02 3.17 -9.75
CA LEU A 112 -7.71 4.14 -10.80
C LEU A 112 -8.43 3.82 -12.12
N SER A 113 -8.63 2.52 -12.40
CA SER A 113 -9.36 2.02 -13.56
C SER A 113 -9.86 0.61 -13.27
N LYS A 114 -10.66 0.03 -14.20
CA LYS A 114 -11.18 -1.34 -14.04
C LYS A 114 -10.08 -2.38 -13.71
N ASN A 115 -8.86 -2.15 -14.20
CA ASN A 115 -7.76 -3.11 -14.08
C ASN A 115 -6.56 -2.59 -13.26
N ARG A 116 -6.65 -1.39 -12.67
CA ARG A 116 -5.55 -0.80 -11.90
C ARG A 116 -6.04 -0.25 -10.58
N ALA A 117 -5.55 -0.82 -9.50
CA ALA A 117 -5.74 -0.34 -8.15
C ALA A 117 -4.38 -0.11 -7.48
N ILE A 118 -4.29 0.92 -6.66
CA ILE A 118 -3.11 1.24 -5.86
C ILE A 118 -3.48 1.08 -4.39
N ASP A 119 -2.65 0.38 -3.65
CA ASP A 119 -2.77 0.27 -2.20
C ASP A 119 -1.83 1.27 -1.51
N PHE A 120 -2.29 1.84 -0.40
CA PHE A 120 -1.49 2.68 0.48
C PHE A 120 -1.47 2.06 1.87
N ARG A 121 -0.29 1.92 2.45
CA ARG A 121 -0.15 1.73 3.90
C ARG A 121 -0.12 3.08 4.57
N VAL A 122 -0.95 3.25 5.58
CA VAL A 122 -1.13 4.50 6.29
C VAL A 122 -0.75 4.30 7.75
N ASN A 123 0.11 5.16 8.25
CA ASN A 123 0.48 5.22 9.67
C ASN A 123 0.25 6.62 10.19
N THR A 124 -0.36 6.73 11.36
CA THR A 124 -0.52 7.99 12.10
C THR A 124 0.41 8.04 13.30
N LEU A 125 0.95 9.20 13.58
CA LEU A 125 1.80 9.46 14.73
C LEU A 125 1.37 10.77 15.40
N PRO A 126 0.90 10.75 16.67
CA PRO A 126 0.64 11.96 17.43
C PRO A 126 1.90 12.82 17.57
N THR A 127 1.78 14.11 17.28
CA THR A 127 2.84 15.09 17.47
C THR A 127 2.33 16.28 18.30
N LEU A 128 3.22 17.20 18.65
CA LEU A 128 2.86 18.41 19.42
C LEU A 128 1.75 19.25 18.74
N TRP A 129 1.68 19.23 17.42
CA TRP A 129 0.82 20.10 16.62
C TRP A 129 -0.30 19.36 15.88
N GLY A 130 -0.53 18.10 16.23
CA GLY A 130 -1.52 17.21 15.63
C GLY A 130 -0.94 15.91 15.15
N GLU A 131 -1.72 15.13 14.43
CA GLU A 131 -1.27 13.83 13.92
C GLU A 131 -0.48 13.99 12.62
N LYS A 132 0.78 13.54 12.61
CA LYS A 132 1.52 13.30 11.39
C LYS A 132 1.01 12.02 10.76
N ILE A 133 0.73 12.05 9.46
CA ILE A 133 0.26 10.88 8.70
C ILE A 133 1.23 10.62 7.54
N VAL A 134 1.65 9.38 7.42
CA VAL A 134 2.52 8.93 6.33
C VAL A 134 1.82 7.80 5.57
N LEU A 135 1.74 7.97 4.25
CA LEU A 135 1.22 6.96 3.35
C LEU A 135 2.36 6.42 2.49
N ARG A 136 2.57 5.11 2.51
CA ARG A 136 3.47 4.43 1.58
C ARG A 136 2.67 3.90 0.41
N ILE A 137 3.09 4.24 -0.80
CA ILE A 137 2.46 3.82 -2.04
C ILE A 137 2.94 2.42 -2.41
N LEU A 138 1.99 1.50 -2.61
CA LEU A 138 2.23 0.12 -3.02
C LEU A 138 1.63 -0.07 -4.42
N ASP A 139 2.44 0.16 -5.45
CA ASP A 139 1.99 -0.02 -6.84
C ASP A 139 2.22 -1.48 -7.28
N PRO A 140 1.13 -2.24 -7.54
CA PRO A 140 1.24 -3.63 -7.96
C PRO A 140 1.86 -3.80 -9.36
N THR A 141 1.94 -2.74 -10.17
CA THR A 141 2.53 -2.82 -11.51
C THR A 141 4.01 -3.18 -11.46
N SER A 142 4.72 -2.83 -10.39
CA SER A 142 6.13 -3.23 -10.19
C SER A 142 6.31 -4.74 -9.98
N ALA A 143 5.29 -5.44 -9.48
CA ALA A 143 5.32 -6.90 -9.27
C ALA A 143 4.76 -7.69 -10.46
N GLN A 144 4.11 -7.01 -11.40
CA GLN A 144 3.62 -7.60 -12.65
C GLN A 144 4.66 -7.49 -13.79
N LEU A 145 5.80 -6.88 -13.51
CA LEU A 145 6.92 -6.86 -14.43
C LEU A 145 7.35 -8.31 -14.67
N GLY A 146 7.43 -8.72 -15.95
CA GLY A 146 8.00 -10.02 -16.31
C GLY A 146 9.45 -10.09 -15.88
N ILE A 147 10.00 -11.32 -15.86
CA ILE A 147 11.38 -11.57 -15.44
C ILE A 147 12.41 -10.73 -16.22
N ASP A 148 12.11 -10.36 -17.46
CA ASP A 148 12.97 -9.53 -18.30
C ASP A 148 13.13 -8.10 -17.77
N ALA A 149 12.15 -7.61 -17.03
CA ALA A 149 12.19 -6.26 -16.45
C ALA A 149 12.93 -6.19 -15.10
N LEU A 150 13.32 -7.32 -14.52
CA LEU A 150 14.07 -7.38 -13.26
C LEU A 150 15.54 -7.01 -13.41
N GLY A 151 16.07 -6.93 -14.65
CA GLY A 151 17.46 -6.59 -14.92
C GLY A 151 18.46 -7.70 -14.58
N TYR A 152 18.01 -8.95 -14.56
CA TYR A 152 18.92 -10.10 -14.45
C TYR A 152 19.73 -10.25 -15.73
N GLU A 153 21.02 -10.59 -15.59
CA GLU A 153 21.82 -11.07 -16.69
C GLU A 153 21.26 -12.43 -17.20
N GLU A 154 21.46 -12.76 -18.47
CA GLU A 154 20.84 -13.92 -19.11
C GLU A 154 21.18 -15.25 -18.42
N ASP A 155 22.40 -15.41 -17.92
CA ASP A 155 22.82 -16.56 -17.14
C ASP A 155 22.14 -16.65 -15.77
N GLN A 156 21.98 -15.53 -15.08
CA GLN A 156 21.27 -15.41 -13.80
C GLN A 156 19.78 -15.71 -13.98
N LYS A 157 19.16 -15.14 -15.02
CA LYS A 157 17.77 -15.41 -15.39
C LYS A 157 17.57 -16.90 -15.64
N LYS A 158 18.45 -17.53 -16.42
CA LYS A 158 18.39 -18.96 -16.70
C LYS A 158 18.46 -19.79 -15.42
N LEU A 159 19.41 -19.50 -14.53
CA LEU A 159 19.55 -20.19 -13.24
C LEU A 159 18.30 -20.05 -12.37
N TYR A 160 17.71 -18.86 -12.33
CA TYR A 160 16.49 -18.61 -11.58
C TYR A 160 15.30 -19.39 -12.14
N MET A 161 15.11 -19.37 -13.47
CA MET A 161 14.05 -20.11 -14.14
C MET A 161 14.22 -21.62 -13.99
N ASP A 162 15.45 -22.13 -14.10
CA ASP A 162 15.77 -23.54 -13.87
C ASP A 162 15.45 -23.95 -12.41
N ALA A 163 15.75 -23.09 -11.44
CA ALA A 163 15.41 -23.34 -10.04
C ALA A 163 13.89 -23.35 -9.81
N LEU A 164 13.15 -22.39 -10.38
CA LEU A 164 11.68 -22.32 -10.28
C LEU A 164 10.98 -23.55 -10.90
N SER A 165 11.58 -24.16 -11.91
CA SER A 165 11.02 -25.34 -12.58
C SER A 165 11.16 -26.65 -11.79
N LYS A 166 11.97 -26.67 -10.73
CA LYS A 166 12.20 -27.88 -9.92
C LYS A 166 10.94 -28.25 -9.13
N PRO A 167 10.61 -29.55 -9.01
CA PRO A 167 9.40 -30.02 -8.32
C PRO A 167 9.47 -29.85 -6.81
N TYR A 168 10.65 -29.69 -6.23
CA TYR A 168 10.87 -29.49 -4.80
C TYR A 168 12.20 -28.78 -4.55
N GLY A 169 12.35 -28.22 -3.37
CA GLY A 169 13.56 -27.54 -2.95
C GLY A 169 13.24 -26.22 -2.23
N MET A 170 14.27 -25.40 -2.04
CA MET A 170 14.18 -24.10 -1.43
C MET A 170 14.96 -23.08 -2.25
N ILE A 171 14.36 -21.93 -2.51
CA ILE A 171 15.01 -20.78 -3.13
C ILE A 171 15.08 -19.67 -2.09
N LEU A 172 16.30 -19.17 -1.82
CA LEU A 172 16.52 -18.06 -0.90
C LEU A 172 16.81 -16.78 -1.67
N VAL A 173 16.06 -15.73 -1.36
CA VAL A 173 16.27 -14.38 -1.92
C VAL A 173 16.71 -13.47 -0.78
N THR A 174 17.96 -13.05 -0.78
CA THR A 174 18.57 -12.24 0.27
C THR A 174 19.12 -10.92 -0.26
N GLY A 175 19.26 -9.93 0.60
CA GLY A 175 19.80 -8.62 0.24
C GLY A 175 19.28 -7.50 1.16
N PRO A 176 19.83 -6.29 1.06
CA PRO A 176 19.41 -5.14 1.84
C PRO A 176 18.00 -4.68 1.46
N THR A 177 17.43 -3.76 2.26
CA THR A 177 16.17 -3.09 1.93
C THR A 177 16.30 -2.33 0.60
N GLY A 178 15.30 -2.45 -0.28
CA GLY A 178 15.30 -1.81 -1.58
C GLY A 178 16.08 -2.55 -2.67
N SER A 179 16.65 -3.72 -2.40
CA SER A 179 17.40 -4.52 -3.40
C SER A 179 16.53 -5.31 -4.39
N GLY A 180 15.20 -5.18 -4.31
CA GLY A 180 14.29 -5.88 -5.21
C GLY A 180 13.87 -7.29 -4.79
N LYS A 181 14.14 -7.72 -3.55
CA LYS A 181 13.76 -9.06 -3.04
C LYS A 181 12.29 -9.39 -3.28
N THR A 182 11.41 -8.53 -2.82
CA THR A 182 9.95 -8.72 -2.92
C THR A 182 9.50 -8.80 -4.38
N VAL A 183 10.05 -7.95 -5.24
CA VAL A 183 9.72 -7.95 -6.68
C VAL A 183 10.19 -9.24 -7.33
N SER A 184 11.38 -9.72 -7.00
CA SER A 184 11.89 -11.01 -7.49
C SER A 184 11.03 -12.19 -7.04
N LEU A 185 10.63 -12.22 -5.75
CA LEU A 185 9.75 -13.27 -5.23
C LEU A 185 8.38 -13.25 -5.91
N TYR A 186 7.74 -12.07 -6.01
CA TYR A 186 6.43 -11.94 -6.62
C TYR A 186 6.45 -12.26 -8.13
N THR A 187 7.52 -11.88 -8.84
CA THR A 187 7.71 -12.28 -10.24
C THR A 187 7.80 -13.80 -10.37
N GLY A 188 8.58 -14.46 -9.51
CA GLY A 188 8.65 -15.92 -9.48
C GLY A 188 7.30 -16.57 -9.17
N LEU A 189 6.55 -16.05 -8.20
CA LEU A 189 5.22 -16.53 -7.88
C LEU A 189 4.25 -16.36 -9.06
N ASN A 190 4.29 -15.22 -9.75
CA ASN A 190 3.46 -15.00 -10.94
C ASN A 190 3.79 -15.95 -12.09
N ILE A 191 5.07 -16.31 -12.29
CA ILE A 191 5.49 -17.32 -13.29
C ILE A 191 4.92 -18.69 -12.95
N LEU A 192 4.90 -19.03 -11.65
CA LEU A 192 4.38 -20.30 -11.16
C LEU A 192 2.86 -20.36 -11.07
N ASN A 193 2.18 -19.22 -11.08
CA ASN A 193 0.75 -19.09 -10.82
C ASN A 193 -0.09 -19.52 -12.03
N THR A 194 -0.25 -20.82 -12.15
CA THR A 194 -1.09 -21.47 -13.16
C THR A 194 -2.28 -22.15 -12.48
N PRO A 195 -3.42 -22.34 -13.17
CA PRO A 195 -4.64 -22.88 -12.56
C PRO A 195 -4.50 -24.27 -11.91
N ASP A 196 -3.48 -25.01 -12.29
CA ASP A 196 -3.17 -26.36 -11.80
C ASP A 196 -2.27 -26.37 -10.56
N ARG A 197 -1.89 -25.18 -10.05
CA ARG A 197 -1.00 -25.05 -8.89
C ARG A 197 -1.71 -24.39 -7.71
N ASN A 198 -1.50 -24.95 -6.53
CA ASN A 198 -1.88 -24.35 -5.27
C ASN A 198 -0.71 -23.59 -4.68
N ILE A 199 -0.81 -22.25 -4.63
CA ILE A 199 0.25 -21.37 -4.12
C ILE A 199 -0.26 -20.62 -2.91
N SER A 200 0.48 -20.70 -1.81
CA SER A 200 0.21 -19.96 -0.58
C SER A 200 1.45 -19.19 -0.13
N THR A 201 1.24 -18.00 0.42
CA THR A 201 2.29 -17.18 1.03
C THR A 201 1.98 -16.85 2.48
N ALA A 202 3.01 -16.68 3.29
CA ALA A 202 2.93 -16.06 4.62
C ALA A 202 3.84 -14.83 4.63
N GLU A 203 3.27 -13.68 4.96
CA GLU A 203 3.93 -12.38 4.80
C GLU A 203 3.67 -11.48 6.03
N ASP A 204 4.58 -10.56 6.31
CA ASP A 204 4.47 -9.62 7.44
C ASP A 204 4.72 -8.16 7.01
N PRO A 205 3.68 -7.53 6.45
CA PRO A 205 2.50 -8.08 5.80
C PRO A 205 2.70 -8.26 4.28
N ALA A 206 1.67 -8.78 3.58
CA ALA A 206 1.63 -8.80 2.11
C ALA A 206 1.79 -7.38 1.56
N GLU A 207 2.75 -7.20 0.66
CA GLU A 207 3.03 -5.90 0.03
C GLU A 207 2.00 -5.59 -1.05
N ILE A 208 1.63 -6.58 -1.84
CA ILE A 208 0.79 -6.45 -3.02
C ILE A 208 -0.15 -7.64 -3.06
N ASN A 209 -1.39 -7.42 -3.48
CA ASN A 209 -2.36 -8.49 -3.69
C ASN A 209 -2.06 -9.22 -5.02
N LEU A 210 -1.78 -10.52 -4.94
CA LEU A 210 -1.55 -11.38 -6.09
C LEU A 210 -2.81 -12.21 -6.37
N THR A 211 -3.46 -11.94 -7.50
CA THR A 211 -4.64 -12.72 -7.92
C THR A 211 -4.25 -14.18 -8.16
N GLY A 212 -5.04 -15.12 -7.64
CA GLY A 212 -4.80 -16.56 -7.79
C GLY A 212 -3.84 -17.16 -6.76
N ILE A 213 -3.34 -16.37 -5.81
CA ILE A 213 -2.45 -16.82 -4.74
C ILE A 213 -3.11 -16.59 -3.39
N ASN A 214 -3.06 -17.58 -2.50
CA ASN A 214 -3.58 -17.49 -1.13
C ASN A 214 -2.54 -16.81 -0.23
N GLN A 215 -2.69 -15.51 -0.01
CA GLN A 215 -1.76 -14.71 0.79
C GLN A 215 -2.24 -14.59 2.24
N VAL A 216 -1.39 -15.00 3.18
CA VAL A 216 -1.64 -14.91 4.62
C VAL A 216 -0.81 -13.78 5.22
N ASN A 217 -1.47 -12.80 5.83
CA ASN A 217 -0.81 -11.84 6.70
C ASN A 217 -0.62 -12.47 8.07
N VAL A 218 0.61 -12.61 8.53
CA VAL A 218 0.88 -13.09 9.89
C VAL A 218 0.38 -12.07 10.91
N ASN A 219 -0.14 -12.58 12.02
CA ASN A 219 -0.60 -11.77 13.14
C ASN A 219 -0.20 -12.44 14.47
N PRO A 220 0.99 -12.16 14.98
CA PRO A 220 1.49 -12.77 16.20
C PRO A 220 0.61 -12.52 17.43
N LYS A 221 -0.15 -11.41 17.46
CA LYS A 221 -1.05 -11.08 18.58
C LYS A 221 -2.15 -12.11 18.78
N VAL A 222 -2.59 -12.76 17.71
CA VAL A 222 -3.62 -13.83 17.77
C VAL A 222 -3.00 -15.22 17.57
N GLY A 223 -1.67 -15.32 17.59
CA GLY A 223 -0.97 -16.59 17.42
C GLY A 223 -0.78 -17.04 15.95
N LEU A 224 -1.18 -16.25 14.95
CA LEU A 224 -0.93 -16.54 13.55
C LEU A 224 0.51 -16.13 13.20
N THR A 225 1.46 -17.00 13.53
CA THR A 225 2.88 -16.84 13.23
C THR A 225 3.24 -17.49 11.89
N PHE A 226 4.44 -17.19 11.35
CA PHE A 226 4.97 -17.89 10.17
C PHE A 226 4.97 -19.42 10.35
N ALA A 227 5.39 -19.90 11.53
CA ALA A 227 5.42 -21.33 11.83
C ALA A 227 4.02 -21.95 11.80
N ASN A 228 3.02 -21.27 12.35
CA ASN A 228 1.65 -21.76 12.35
C ASN A 228 1.03 -21.72 10.94
N ALA A 229 1.31 -20.68 10.15
CA ALA A 229 0.92 -20.61 8.75
C ALA A 229 1.52 -21.77 7.95
N LEU A 230 2.84 -22.02 8.09
CA LEU A 230 3.52 -23.12 7.40
C LEU A 230 2.93 -24.49 7.77
N ARG A 231 2.66 -24.74 9.06
CA ARG A 231 1.98 -25.99 9.48
C ARG A 231 0.59 -26.15 8.85
N ALA A 232 -0.11 -25.05 8.66
CA ALA A 232 -1.42 -25.08 8.01
C ALA A 232 -1.26 -25.39 6.51
N PHE A 233 -0.29 -24.78 5.81
CA PHE A 233 -0.02 -25.05 4.39
C PHE A 233 0.23 -26.54 4.11
N LEU A 234 0.98 -27.23 4.98
CA LEU A 234 1.24 -28.66 4.85
C LEU A 234 -0.04 -29.56 4.95
N ARG A 235 -1.19 -28.95 5.24
CA ARG A 235 -2.47 -29.66 5.35
C ARG A 235 -3.55 -29.09 4.41
N GLN A 236 -3.16 -28.17 3.55
CA GLN A 236 -4.07 -27.51 2.59
C GLN A 236 -4.04 -28.17 1.20
N ASP A 237 -3.34 -29.26 1.05
CA ASP A 237 -3.15 -30.10 -0.12
C ASP A 237 -1.65 -30.26 -0.51
#